data_b31f05eea9208d0ed6dcccab51a38fe4
#
_entry.id   b31f05eea9208d0ed6dcccab51a38fe4
#
_cell.length_a   1.000
_cell.length_b   1.000
_cell.length_c   1.000
_cell.angle_alpha   90.00
_cell.angle_beta   90.00
_cell.angle_gamma   90.00
#
_symmetry.space_group_name_H-M   'P 1'
#
loop_
_entity.id
_entity.type
_entity.pdbx_description
1 polymer ?
#
loop_
_entity_poly.entity_id
_entity_poly.type
_entity_poly.pdbx_seq_one_letter_code
_entity_poly.pdbx_strand_id
1 'polypeptide(L)'
;MLGDEFYINSNHFTIINKKYDDAEAVITFTNTDNPQDIANNYSIKVDSAMRVKSLIEKPKTFENNMLGLGTFIFKNSIFDYIQKAPKSIRTKRKELIDVISILAKEKLVYAHKLKSLYVNINTIDDWKHAKFLSNKTHFNSYRKSLVIPSYNEVESLPFVINDFKDMVDEIIVADGGSSDGTIEKISKFENRINLKIIQGKFAGYGEALRNGIDQATGDIVILVEGDATFRSRDIYKMYEYIKDCDMVIGTRTTKELISQAANMSTGLRVANLLVAKFIELLWIKIEPRLTDVGCTYRAFWKSEYDEIKQNFIGFGPEFSPEMIIEFLRNDKRVIEIPVSYYGRIGGASKHSENFSAVFKTGLKMLSLILKKKFTSPKLSS
;
A
#
# COMPACT_ATOMS: atom_id res chain seq x y z
N MET A 1 17.85 21.54 2.16
CA MET A 1 17.53 20.10 2.13
C MET A 1 17.58 19.65 0.68
N LEU A 2 18.21 18.52 0.40
CA LEU A 2 18.26 17.94 -0.96
C LEU A 2 16.89 17.30 -1.28
N GLY A 3 16.50 17.29 -2.56
CA GLY A 3 15.17 16.87 -2.98
C GLY A 3 14.97 15.36 -3.17
N ASP A 4 16.04 14.58 -3.03
CA ASP A 4 16.08 13.12 -3.16
C ASP A 4 16.13 12.39 -1.81
N GLU A 5 15.91 13.10 -0.72
CA GLU A 5 15.91 12.55 0.64
C GLU A 5 14.51 12.49 1.25
N PHE A 6 14.17 11.35 1.79
CA PHE A 6 12.91 11.10 2.47
C PHE A 6 13.14 10.79 3.95
N TYR A 7 12.41 11.51 4.82
CA TYR A 7 12.51 11.41 6.27
C TYR A 7 11.16 11.07 6.89
N ILE A 8 11.14 10.09 7.79
CA ILE A 8 9.92 9.71 8.52
C ILE A 8 10.14 9.96 10.01
N ASN A 9 9.19 10.65 10.65
CA ASN A 9 9.23 11.01 12.07
C ASN A 9 10.52 11.76 12.46
N SER A 10 10.93 12.69 11.62
CA SER A 10 12.18 13.42 11.84
C SER A 10 12.03 14.52 12.90
N ASN A 11 13.13 14.80 13.57
CA ASN A 11 13.24 15.86 14.56
C ASN A 11 13.97 17.10 14.02
N HIS A 12 13.81 17.44 12.75
CA HIS A 12 14.48 18.59 12.12
C HIS A 12 14.30 19.90 12.89
N PHE A 13 13.12 20.10 13.52
CA PHE A 13 12.85 21.31 14.33
C PHE A 13 13.85 21.47 15.51
N THR A 14 14.52 20.41 15.95
CA THR A 14 15.51 20.49 17.04
C THR A 14 16.75 21.26 16.63
N ILE A 15 17.02 21.40 15.32
CA ILE A 15 18.15 22.20 14.83
C ILE A 15 17.92 23.70 15.15
N ILE A 16 16.67 24.16 14.99
CA ILE A 16 16.28 25.56 15.25
C ILE A 16 16.32 25.83 16.75
N ASN A 17 15.89 24.88 17.56
CA ASN A 17 15.82 25.02 19.02
C ASN A 17 17.21 24.97 19.69
N LYS A 18 18.17 24.30 19.07
CA LYS A 18 19.55 24.26 19.55
C LYS A 18 20.29 25.49 19.02
N LYS A 19 20.66 26.39 19.91
CA LYS A 19 21.41 27.61 19.54
C LYS A 19 22.79 27.22 19.03
N TYR A 20 23.07 27.56 17.77
CA TYR A 20 24.37 27.43 17.12
C TYR A 20 24.86 28.81 16.70
N ASP A 21 24.78 29.78 17.64
CA ASP A 21 25.02 31.23 17.37
C ASP A 21 26.42 31.50 16.84
N ASP A 22 27.41 30.71 17.26
CA ASP A 22 28.80 30.78 16.85
C ASP A 22 29.12 29.97 15.58
N ALA A 23 28.17 29.12 15.12
CA ALA A 23 28.38 28.29 13.96
C ALA A 23 28.33 29.07 12.65
N GLU A 24 29.26 28.78 11.75
CA GLU A 24 29.22 29.23 10.36
C GLU A 24 28.35 28.33 9.49
N ALA A 25 28.30 27.03 9.86
CA ALA A 25 27.40 26.07 9.27
C ALA A 25 26.98 24.98 10.28
N VAL A 26 25.80 24.42 10.05
CA VAL A 26 25.34 23.20 10.70
C VAL A 26 25.00 22.18 9.63
N ILE A 27 25.59 21.00 9.73
CA ILE A 27 25.29 19.85 8.89
C ILE A 27 24.52 18.81 9.68
N THR A 28 23.79 17.96 9.00
CA THR A 28 23.02 16.92 9.68
C THR A 28 23.57 15.52 9.39
N PHE A 29 23.36 14.61 10.33
CA PHE A 29 23.71 13.20 10.19
C PHE A 29 22.74 12.29 10.95
N THR A 30 22.76 11.02 10.58
CA THR A 30 22.18 9.93 11.38
C THR A 30 23.20 8.81 11.55
N ASN A 31 22.92 7.84 12.40
CA ASN A 31 23.75 6.63 12.46
C ASN A 31 23.08 5.55 11.59
N THR A 32 23.89 4.78 10.87
CA THR A 32 23.46 3.62 10.11
C THR A 32 24.30 2.41 10.44
N ASP A 33 23.66 1.23 10.41
CA ASP A 33 24.35 -0.05 10.53
C ASP A 33 24.69 -0.64 9.15
N ASN A 34 24.25 0.04 8.06
CA ASN A 34 24.52 -0.37 6.70
C ASN A 34 25.69 0.44 6.12
N PRO A 35 26.87 -0.17 5.93
CA PRO A 35 28.03 0.51 5.36
C PRO A 35 27.81 1.11 3.98
N GLN A 36 26.92 0.49 3.17
CA GLN A 36 26.65 0.95 1.81
C GLN A 36 25.97 2.33 1.80
N ASP A 37 25.18 2.67 2.84
CA ASP A 37 24.55 3.98 2.92
C ASP A 37 25.60 5.09 3.01
N ILE A 38 26.66 4.88 3.82
CA ILE A 38 27.77 5.84 3.93
C ILE A 38 28.56 5.93 2.63
N ALA A 39 28.84 4.78 2.00
CA ALA A 39 29.55 4.72 0.72
C ALA A 39 28.81 5.43 -0.42
N ASN A 40 27.49 5.48 -0.37
CA ASN A 40 26.65 6.16 -1.35
C ASN A 40 26.46 7.66 -1.08
N ASN A 41 26.75 8.11 0.16
CA ASN A 41 26.58 9.49 0.60
C ASN A 41 27.93 10.09 1.01
N TYR A 42 28.05 10.59 2.24
CA TYR A 42 29.32 11.09 2.78
C TYR A 42 29.50 10.70 4.25
N SER A 43 30.74 10.50 4.65
CA SER A 43 31.11 10.26 6.04
C SER A 43 31.50 11.57 6.74
N ILE A 44 31.33 11.59 8.06
CA ILE A 44 31.62 12.76 8.89
C ILE A 44 32.56 12.31 10.03
N LYS A 45 33.61 13.11 10.28
CA LYS A 45 34.42 12.97 11.49
C LYS A 45 34.25 14.23 12.35
N VAL A 46 33.93 14.03 13.63
CA VAL A 46 33.67 15.09 14.60
C VAL A 46 34.55 14.92 15.84
N ASP A 47 34.68 16.00 16.62
CA ASP A 47 35.24 15.92 17.98
C ASP A 47 34.14 15.67 19.03
N SER A 48 34.55 15.64 20.30
CA SER A 48 33.63 15.42 21.44
C SER A 48 32.55 16.49 21.59
N ALA A 49 32.77 17.68 21.04
CA ALA A 49 31.79 18.78 21.02
C ALA A 49 30.95 18.80 19.75
N MET A 50 30.98 17.74 18.92
CA MET A 50 30.29 17.61 17.65
C MET A 50 30.72 18.64 16.60
N ARG A 51 31.92 19.19 16.71
CA ARG A 51 32.52 20.04 15.69
C ARG A 51 33.08 19.18 14.57
N VAL A 52 32.79 19.54 13.33
CA VAL A 52 33.22 18.80 12.15
C VAL A 52 34.74 18.97 11.96
N LYS A 53 35.45 17.86 11.83
CA LYS A 53 36.90 17.81 11.54
C LYS A 53 37.15 17.49 10.09
N SER A 54 36.39 16.59 9.49
CA SER A 54 36.52 16.26 8.08
C SER A 54 35.21 15.64 7.56
N LEU A 55 35.02 15.79 6.24
CA LEU A 55 33.95 15.21 5.46
C LEU A 55 34.56 14.53 4.24
N ILE A 56 34.05 13.37 3.89
CA ILE A 56 34.52 12.63 2.70
C ILE A 56 33.29 12.18 1.92
N GLU A 57 33.15 12.71 0.72
CA GLU A 57 32.08 12.36 -0.23
C GLU A 57 32.33 10.96 -0.81
N LYS A 58 31.32 10.10 -0.75
CA LYS A 58 31.35 8.72 -1.27
C LYS A 58 32.63 7.97 -0.90
N PRO A 59 32.93 7.81 0.40
CA PRO A 59 34.18 7.24 0.87
C PRO A 59 34.28 5.76 0.50
N LYS A 60 35.48 5.30 0.13
CA LYS A 60 35.81 3.90 -0.05
C LYS A 60 36.00 3.17 1.28
N THR A 61 36.43 3.90 2.30
CA THR A 61 36.64 3.45 3.67
C THR A 61 36.12 4.51 4.64
N PHE A 62 35.57 4.12 5.78
CA PHE A 62 35.06 5.04 6.80
C PHE A 62 35.36 4.48 8.20
N GLU A 63 35.52 5.37 9.17
CA GLU A 63 35.98 5.07 10.52
C GLU A 63 34.82 4.93 11.53
N ASN A 64 33.61 5.34 11.15
CA ASN A 64 32.45 5.38 12.04
C ASN A 64 31.15 5.12 11.26
N ASN A 65 30.03 5.06 11.97
CA ASN A 65 28.70 4.83 11.41
C ASN A 65 27.87 6.12 11.19
N MET A 66 28.54 7.27 11.12
CA MET A 66 27.88 8.56 10.90
C MET A 66 27.63 8.78 9.41
N LEU A 67 26.36 8.65 9.02
CA LEU A 67 25.87 8.94 7.67
C LEU A 67 25.50 10.40 7.55
N GLY A 68 26.17 11.13 6.71
CA GLY A 68 25.85 12.52 6.40
C GLY A 68 24.57 12.65 5.59
N LEU A 69 23.76 13.64 5.93
CA LEU A 69 22.44 13.91 5.36
C LEU A 69 22.43 15.26 4.62
N GLY A 70 21.50 15.42 3.69
CA GLY A 70 21.41 16.60 2.80
C GLY A 70 20.68 17.81 3.40
N THR A 71 20.51 17.89 4.72
CA THR A 71 19.99 19.09 5.38
C THR A 71 21.13 19.90 5.97
N PHE A 72 21.25 21.13 5.50
CA PHE A 72 22.31 22.06 5.89
C PHE A 72 21.73 23.41 6.29
N ILE A 73 22.40 24.09 7.23
CA ILE A 73 22.18 25.51 7.56
C ILE A 73 23.50 26.22 7.40
N PHE A 74 23.49 27.34 6.69
CA PHE A 74 24.69 28.13 6.40
C PHE A 74 24.48 29.59 6.73
N LYS A 75 25.55 30.29 7.16
CA LYS A 75 25.62 31.74 7.06
C LYS A 75 25.99 32.16 5.62
N ASN A 76 25.77 33.42 5.29
CA ASN A 76 26.00 33.92 3.92
C ASN A 76 27.45 33.78 3.44
N SER A 77 28.41 33.70 4.35
CA SER A 77 29.83 33.46 4.05
C SER A 77 30.09 32.18 3.23
N ILE A 78 29.15 31.22 3.21
CA ILE A 78 29.29 29.99 2.39
C ILE A 78 29.52 30.32 0.92
N PHE A 79 28.97 31.40 0.40
CA PHE A 79 29.13 31.81 -1.01
C PHE A 79 30.61 32.13 -1.37
N ASP A 80 31.39 32.70 -0.42
CA ASP A 80 32.83 32.96 -0.62
C ASP A 80 33.62 31.66 -0.71
N TYR A 81 33.22 30.66 0.11
CA TYR A 81 33.85 29.34 0.08
C TYR A 81 33.47 28.53 -1.17
N ILE A 82 32.26 28.68 -1.67
CA ILE A 82 31.85 28.10 -2.96
C ILE A 82 32.75 28.66 -4.10
N GLN A 83 33.04 29.95 -4.08
CA GLN A 83 33.90 30.55 -5.10
C GLN A 83 35.34 30.01 -5.03
N LYS A 84 35.90 29.88 -3.83
CA LYS A 84 37.29 29.42 -3.57
C LYS A 84 37.45 27.90 -3.76
N ALA A 85 36.40 27.10 -3.63
CA ALA A 85 36.51 25.65 -3.67
C ALA A 85 36.98 25.14 -5.03
N PRO A 86 37.93 24.19 -5.07
CA PRO A 86 38.38 23.56 -6.29
C PRO A 86 37.26 22.66 -6.88
N LYS A 87 37.40 22.33 -8.16
CA LYS A 87 36.57 21.32 -8.77
C LYS A 87 37.00 19.93 -8.29
N SER A 88 36.06 19.10 -7.89
CA SER A 88 36.29 17.70 -7.53
C SER A 88 36.96 16.94 -8.69
N ILE A 89 37.97 16.14 -8.38
CA ILE A 89 38.67 15.28 -9.36
C ILE A 89 37.68 14.29 -9.95
N ARG A 90 36.72 13.81 -9.15
CA ARG A 90 35.71 12.79 -9.49
C ARG A 90 34.66 13.31 -10.50
N THR A 91 34.03 14.46 -10.21
CA THR A 91 32.90 14.96 -10.99
C THR A 91 33.22 16.13 -11.89
N LYS A 92 34.42 16.73 -11.76
CA LYS A 92 34.86 17.98 -12.45
C LYS A 92 33.98 19.19 -12.09
N ARG A 93 33.13 19.07 -11.06
CA ARG A 93 32.27 20.14 -10.53
C ARG A 93 32.68 20.50 -9.11
N LYS A 94 32.22 21.63 -8.61
CA LYS A 94 32.35 21.98 -7.19
C LYS A 94 31.30 21.19 -6.42
N GLU A 95 31.78 20.37 -5.49
CA GLU A 95 30.91 19.56 -4.62
C GLU A 95 30.68 20.29 -3.30
N LEU A 96 29.42 20.28 -2.81
CA LEU A 96 29.08 20.98 -1.58
C LEU A 96 29.85 20.43 -0.37
N ILE A 97 30.07 19.13 -0.32
CA ILE A 97 30.79 18.46 0.77
C ILE A 97 32.29 18.92 0.79
N ASP A 98 32.91 19.12 -0.36
CA ASP A 98 34.26 19.67 -0.44
C ASP A 98 34.29 21.12 0.06
N VAL A 99 33.28 21.93 -0.29
CA VAL A 99 33.13 23.32 0.20
C VAL A 99 33.03 23.35 1.71
N ILE A 100 32.16 22.50 2.29
CA ILE A 100 31.98 22.41 3.75
C ILE A 100 33.25 21.90 4.43
N SER A 101 33.98 20.97 3.80
CA SER A 101 35.28 20.49 4.31
C SER A 101 36.32 21.62 4.41
N ILE A 102 36.34 22.52 3.44
CA ILE A 102 37.22 23.71 3.48
C ILE A 102 36.75 24.66 4.59
N LEU A 103 35.45 24.95 4.64
CA LEU A 103 34.86 25.82 5.67
C LEU A 103 35.17 25.29 7.07
N ALA A 104 35.05 23.97 7.31
CA ALA A 104 35.29 23.34 8.61
C ALA A 104 36.76 23.44 9.09
N LYS A 105 37.73 23.69 8.20
CA LYS A 105 39.13 23.92 8.57
C LYS A 105 39.36 25.33 9.14
N GLU A 106 38.56 26.30 8.72
CA GLU A 106 38.76 27.73 9.03
C GLU A 106 37.71 28.26 10.02
N LYS A 107 36.54 27.65 10.05
CA LYS A 107 35.36 28.12 10.80
C LYS A 107 34.70 27.00 11.58
N LEU A 108 33.84 27.39 12.51
CA LEU A 108 33.05 26.41 13.30
C LEU A 108 31.90 25.85 12.46
N VAL A 109 31.97 24.56 12.23
CA VAL A 109 30.89 23.76 11.63
C VAL A 109 30.47 22.67 12.60
N TYR A 110 29.21 22.61 12.94
CA TYR A 110 28.69 21.60 13.84
C TYR A 110 27.90 20.50 13.08
N ALA A 111 28.00 19.27 13.58
CA ALA A 111 27.15 18.15 13.14
C ALA A 111 25.97 17.96 14.10
N HIS A 112 24.76 18.03 13.59
CA HIS A 112 23.52 17.81 14.34
C HIS A 112 22.95 16.45 14.02
N LYS A 113 22.73 15.61 15.05
CA LYS A 113 22.14 14.28 14.89
C LYS A 113 20.64 14.37 14.68
N LEU A 114 20.15 13.87 13.55
CA LEU A 114 18.74 13.67 13.31
C LEU A 114 18.32 12.27 13.78
N LYS A 115 17.18 12.20 14.45
CA LYS A 115 16.47 10.96 14.75
C LYS A 115 15.35 10.83 13.75
N SER A 116 15.49 9.94 12.77
CA SER A 116 14.48 9.68 11.75
C SER A 116 14.77 8.34 11.07
N LEU A 117 13.75 7.72 10.49
CA LEU A 117 13.99 6.78 9.39
C LEU A 117 14.33 7.60 8.16
N TYR A 118 15.36 7.21 7.46
CA TYR A 118 15.92 7.94 6.32
C TYR A 118 16.04 7.02 5.11
N VAL A 119 15.63 7.52 3.95
CA VAL A 119 15.83 6.85 2.66
C VAL A 119 16.33 7.88 1.65
N ASN A 120 17.42 7.57 0.97
CA ASN A 120 17.87 8.33 -0.18
C ASN A 120 17.23 7.73 -1.44
N ILE A 121 16.42 8.52 -2.16
CA ILE A 121 15.62 8.06 -3.31
C ILE A 121 16.38 8.34 -4.60
N ASN A 122 17.09 7.32 -5.10
CA ASN A 122 17.77 7.38 -6.39
C ASN A 122 17.09 6.49 -7.45
N THR A 123 16.31 5.50 -7.02
CA THR A 123 15.65 4.51 -7.86
C THR A 123 14.18 4.36 -7.52
N ILE A 124 13.42 3.71 -8.40
CA ILE A 124 12.02 3.34 -8.13
C ILE A 124 11.93 2.40 -6.92
N ASP A 125 12.92 1.54 -6.71
CA ASP A 125 12.92 0.62 -5.57
C ASP A 125 13.18 1.34 -4.24
N ASP A 126 14.01 2.39 -4.22
CA ASP A 126 14.15 3.26 -3.05
C ASP A 126 12.83 3.97 -2.73
N TRP A 127 12.11 4.46 -3.75
CA TRP A 127 10.78 5.06 -3.58
C TRP A 127 9.77 4.06 -2.98
N LYS A 128 9.73 2.83 -3.51
CA LYS A 128 8.85 1.77 -2.95
C LYS A 128 9.20 1.48 -1.50
N HIS A 129 10.50 1.38 -1.20
CA HIS A 129 10.97 1.18 0.17
C HIS A 129 10.57 2.33 1.10
N ALA A 130 10.72 3.58 0.67
CA ALA A 130 10.28 4.75 1.42
C ALA A 130 8.76 4.73 1.67
N LYS A 131 7.95 4.39 0.64
CA LYS A 131 6.49 4.23 0.77
C LYS A 131 6.15 3.14 1.79
N PHE A 132 6.81 1.98 1.72
CA PHE A 132 6.62 0.89 2.69
C PHE A 132 6.94 1.33 4.11
N LEU A 133 8.07 1.98 4.35
CA LEU A 133 8.46 2.46 5.68
C LEU A 133 7.48 3.49 6.23
N SER A 134 6.99 4.41 5.38
CA SER A 134 5.97 5.37 5.75
C SER A 134 4.67 4.69 6.16
N ASN A 135 4.17 3.81 5.31
CA ASN A 135 2.95 3.04 5.58
C ASN A 135 3.08 2.20 6.86
N LYS A 136 4.21 1.50 7.03
CA LYS A 136 4.50 0.70 8.22
C LYS A 136 4.49 1.55 9.49
N THR A 137 5.13 2.71 9.44
CA THR A 137 5.27 3.59 10.61
C THR A 137 3.94 4.19 11.04
N HIS A 138 3.07 4.54 10.09
CA HIS A 138 1.79 5.18 10.35
C HIS A 138 0.60 4.21 10.29
N PHE A 139 0.85 2.89 10.15
CA PHE A 139 -0.20 1.91 9.87
C PHE A 139 -1.37 1.93 10.86
N ASN A 140 -1.08 2.11 12.14
CA ASN A 140 -2.10 2.13 13.19
C ASN A 140 -2.97 3.40 13.16
N SER A 141 -2.52 4.48 12.53
CA SER A 141 -3.30 5.72 12.38
C SER A 141 -4.26 5.68 11.19
N TYR A 142 -4.04 4.80 10.22
CA TYR A 142 -4.96 4.63 9.08
C TYR A 142 -6.25 3.95 9.54
N ARG A 143 -7.38 4.49 9.12
CA ARG A 143 -8.70 3.90 9.36
C ARG A 143 -8.99 2.79 8.36
N LYS A 144 -9.67 1.74 8.81
CA LYS A 144 -10.00 0.54 8.03
C LYS A 144 -11.52 0.40 7.92
N SER A 145 -12.01 0.28 6.70
CA SER A 145 -13.43 0.02 6.39
C SER A 145 -13.58 -1.39 5.84
N LEU A 146 -14.51 -2.15 6.41
CA LEU A 146 -14.93 -3.43 5.84
C LEU A 146 -16.20 -3.24 5.03
N VAL A 147 -16.21 -3.65 3.77
CA VAL A 147 -17.37 -3.61 2.88
C VAL A 147 -17.84 -5.03 2.59
N ILE A 148 -19.11 -5.29 2.86
CA ILE A 148 -19.75 -6.59 2.72
C ILE A 148 -20.96 -6.47 1.79
N PRO A 149 -20.93 -7.02 0.58
CA PRO A 149 -22.11 -7.16 -0.25
C PRO A 149 -23.02 -8.24 0.35
N SER A 150 -24.33 -7.99 0.45
CA SER A 150 -25.27 -8.90 1.06
C SER A 150 -26.53 -9.06 0.21
N TYR A 151 -27.07 -10.28 0.18
CA TYR A 151 -28.39 -10.59 -0.34
C TYR A 151 -28.91 -11.91 0.22
N ASN A 152 -29.89 -11.86 1.11
CA ASN A 152 -30.48 -13.01 1.81
C ASN A 152 -29.43 -13.85 2.56
N GLU A 153 -28.74 -13.21 3.51
CA GLU A 153 -27.67 -13.80 4.32
C GLU A 153 -28.01 -13.75 5.83
N VAL A 154 -29.27 -13.99 6.19
CA VAL A 154 -29.76 -13.85 7.56
C VAL A 154 -29.01 -14.74 8.58
N GLU A 155 -28.51 -15.90 8.18
CA GLU A 155 -27.78 -16.81 9.07
C GLU A 155 -26.28 -16.44 9.19
N SER A 156 -25.66 -16.08 8.08
CA SER A 156 -24.20 -15.91 7.98
C SER A 156 -23.73 -14.50 8.32
N LEU A 157 -24.43 -13.46 7.86
CA LEU A 157 -23.98 -12.08 7.96
C LEU A 157 -23.76 -11.59 9.41
N PRO A 158 -24.63 -11.92 10.40
CA PRO A 158 -24.35 -11.59 11.80
C PRO A 158 -23.05 -12.21 12.33
N PHE A 159 -22.72 -13.40 11.86
CA PHE A 159 -21.47 -14.06 12.21
C PHE A 159 -20.28 -13.30 11.60
N VAL A 160 -20.33 -12.94 10.30
CA VAL A 160 -19.27 -12.19 9.63
C VAL A 160 -19.03 -10.85 10.32
N ILE A 161 -20.09 -10.09 10.60
CA ILE A 161 -20.01 -8.82 11.33
C ILE A 161 -19.29 -9.01 12.68
N ASN A 162 -19.68 -10.02 13.45
CA ASN A 162 -19.10 -10.27 14.77
C ASN A 162 -17.63 -10.73 14.69
N ASP A 163 -17.26 -11.48 13.64
CA ASP A 163 -15.89 -11.98 13.42
C ASP A 163 -14.90 -10.85 13.06
N PHE A 164 -15.37 -9.81 12.35
CA PHE A 164 -14.53 -8.72 11.87
C PHE A 164 -14.60 -7.42 12.70
N LYS A 165 -15.60 -7.23 13.56
CA LYS A 165 -15.91 -5.95 14.21
C LYS A 165 -14.74 -5.31 14.98
N ASP A 166 -13.89 -6.13 15.59
CA ASP A 166 -12.74 -5.66 16.40
C ASP A 166 -11.47 -5.47 15.56
N MET A 167 -11.54 -5.76 14.26
CA MET A 167 -10.41 -5.70 13.33
C MET A 167 -10.43 -4.46 12.42
N VAL A 168 -11.56 -3.73 12.39
CA VAL A 168 -11.81 -2.59 11.51
C VAL A 168 -12.47 -1.44 12.26
N ASP A 169 -12.38 -0.23 11.71
CA ASP A 169 -12.95 0.97 12.35
C ASP A 169 -14.41 1.19 11.96
N GLU A 170 -14.86 0.63 10.83
CA GLU A 170 -16.26 0.64 10.39
C GLU A 170 -16.60 -0.57 9.54
N ILE A 171 -17.86 -0.97 9.53
CA ILE A 171 -18.42 -2.00 8.67
C ILE A 171 -19.53 -1.41 7.82
N ILE A 172 -19.49 -1.65 6.51
CA ILE A 172 -20.51 -1.20 5.56
C ILE A 172 -21.12 -2.44 4.91
N VAL A 173 -22.40 -2.64 5.13
CA VAL A 173 -23.17 -3.69 4.47
C VAL A 173 -23.93 -3.08 3.30
N ALA A 174 -23.64 -3.52 2.07
CA ALA A 174 -24.36 -3.14 0.87
C ALA A 174 -25.38 -4.22 0.52
N ASP A 175 -26.62 -4.04 0.96
CA ASP A 175 -27.71 -5.02 0.82
C ASP A 175 -28.48 -4.81 -0.46
N GLY A 176 -28.59 -5.88 -1.26
CA GLY A 176 -29.26 -5.92 -2.57
C GLY A 176 -30.79 -6.06 -2.50
N GLY A 177 -31.42 -5.76 -1.37
CA GLY A 177 -32.86 -5.89 -1.15
C GLY A 177 -33.23 -7.26 -0.59
N SER A 178 -32.59 -7.68 0.47
CA SER A 178 -32.90 -8.91 1.20
C SER A 178 -34.33 -8.94 1.71
N SER A 179 -34.97 -10.12 1.67
CA SER A 179 -36.34 -10.34 2.08
C SER A 179 -36.49 -11.45 3.14
N ASP A 180 -35.38 -11.98 3.64
CA ASP A 180 -35.30 -13.13 4.57
C ASP A 180 -35.14 -12.72 6.04
N GLY A 181 -35.18 -11.41 6.36
CA GLY A 181 -34.95 -10.89 7.71
C GLY A 181 -33.49 -10.54 7.99
N THR A 182 -32.62 -10.52 6.95
CA THR A 182 -31.22 -10.17 7.10
C THR A 182 -31.06 -8.82 7.75
N ILE A 183 -31.74 -7.77 7.25
CA ILE A 183 -31.60 -6.39 7.70
C ILE A 183 -32.07 -6.24 9.16
N GLU A 184 -33.23 -6.78 9.50
CA GLU A 184 -33.78 -6.74 10.85
C GLU A 184 -32.84 -7.39 11.88
N LYS A 185 -32.09 -8.41 11.43
CA LYS A 185 -31.18 -9.13 12.31
C LYS A 185 -29.87 -8.36 12.53
N ILE A 186 -29.33 -7.71 11.49
CA ILE A 186 -28.06 -6.96 11.60
C ILE A 186 -28.23 -5.55 12.16
N SER A 187 -29.39 -4.90 12.02
CA SER A 187 -29.65 -3.57 12.60
C SER A 187 -29.45 -3.53 14.12
N LYS A 188 -29.55 -4.67 14.79
CA LYS A 188 -29.25 -4.78 16.23
C LYS A 188 -27.80 -4.51 16.59
N PHE A 189 -26.89 -4.53 15.62
CA PHE A 189 -25.47 -4.21 15.80
C PHE A 189 -25.17 -2.72 15.68
N GLU A 190 -26.01 -1.89 15.02
CA GLU A 190 -25.76 -0.46 14.77
C GLU A 190 -25.47 0.34 16.04
N ASN A 191 -26.08 -0.02 17.16
CA ASN A 191 -25.84 0.64 18.44
C ASN A 191 -24.61 0.12 19.20
N ARG A 192 -23.90 -0.86 18.70
CA ARG A 192 -22.78 -1.55 19.37
C ARG A 192 -21.46 -1.40 18.65
N ILE A 193 -21.52 -1.17 17.36
CA ILE A 193 -20.36 -1.05 16.46
C ILE A 193 -20.63 0.02 15.42
N ASN A 194 -19.61 0.54 14.78
CA ASN A 194 -19.76 1.47 13.67
C ASN A 194 -20.20 0.68 12.40
N LEU A 195 -21.48 0.34 12.33
CA LEU A 195 -22.12 -0.37 11.24
C LEU A 195 -22.97 0.59 10.41
N LYS A 196 -22.77 0.61 9.10
CA LYS A 196 -23.59 1.32 8.13
C LYS A 196 -24.26 0.33 7.20
N ILE A 197 -25.58 0.43 7.05
CA ILE A 197 -26.36 -0.42 6.15
C ILE A 197 -26.84 0.43 4.98
N ILE A 198 -26.49 0.01 3.75
CA ILE A 198 -26.91 0.63 2.50
C ILE A 198 -27.86 -0.35 1.83
N GLN A 199 -29.13 0.05 1.71
CA GLN A 199 -30.14 -0.76 1.03
C GLN A 199 -30.38 -0.22 -0.37
N GLY A 200 -30.44 -1.11 -1.36
CA GLY A 200 -30.70 -0.72 -2.75
C GLY A 200 -31.06 -1.92 -3.63
N LYS A 201 -31.73 -1.64 -4.75
CA LYS A 201 -31.90 -2.63 -5.81
C LYS A 201 -30.69 -2.58 -6.73
N PHE A 202 -29.59 -3.19 -6.29
CA PHE A 202 -28.37 -3.24 -7.10
C PHE A 202 -28.54 -4.21 -8.28
N ALA A 203 -28.02 -3.83 -9.44
CA ALA A 203 -28.04 -4.67 -10.64
C ALA A 203 -27.15 -5.92 -10.50
N GLY A 204 -26.33 -5.99 -9.45
CA GLY A 204 -25.53 -7.16 -9.12
C GLY A 204 -24.47 -6.90 -8.06
N TYR A 205 -23.68 -7.92 -7.82
CA TYR A 205 -22.59 -7.96 -6.84
C TYR A 205 -21.59 -6.80 -6.98
N GLY A 206 -21.13 -6.50 -8.21
CA GLY A 206 -20.17 -5.43 -8.44
C GLY A 206 -20.73 -4.04 -8.15
N GLU A 207 -22.03 -3.81 -8.41
CA GLU A 207 -22.66 -2.54 -8.07
C GLU A 207 -22.84 -2.39 -6.55
N ALA A 208 -23.23 -3.44 -5.86
CA ALA A 208 -23.30 -3.44 -4.39
C ALA A 208 -21.93 -3.09 -3.78
N LEU A 209 -20.86 -3.72 -4.26
CA LEU A 209 -19.51 -3.41 -3.80
C LEU A 209 -19.12 -1.95 -4.07
N ARG A 210 -19.34 -1.42 -5.28
CA ARG A 210 -19.01 -0.03 -5.60
C ARG A 210 -19.74 0.95 -4.69
N ASN A 211 -21.05 0.75 -4.49
CA ASN A 211 -21.82 1.59 -3.57
C ASN A 211 -21.29 1.51 -2.14
N GLY A 212 -20.93 0.31 -1.66
CA GLY A 212 -20.30 0.13 -0.35
C GLY A 212 -18.95 0.83 -0.24
N ILE A 213 -18.08 0.68 -1.25
CA ILE A 213 -16.75 1.31 -1.29
C ILE A 213 -16.87 2.84 -1.31
N ASP A 214 -17.81 3.40 -2.09
CA ASP A 214 -18.02 4.85 -2.17
C ASP A 214 -18.50 5.45 -0.84
N GLN A 215 -19.10 4.66 0.03
CA GLN A 215 -19.53 5.07 1.36
C GLN A 215 -18.48 4.82 2.45
N ALA A 216 -17.39 4.16 2.12
CA ALA A 216 -16.28 3.91 3.04
C ALA A 216 -15.52 5.20 3.35
N THR A 217 -15.23 5.42 4.64
CA THR A 217 -14.50 6.59 5.13
C THR A 217 -13.06 6.27 5.55
N GLY A 218 -12.71 4.98 5.60
CA GLY A 218 -11.37 4.54 5.95
C GLY A 218 -10.36 4.72 4.82
N ASP A 219 -9.10 4.83 5.21
CA ASP A 219 -7.96 4.92 4.29
C ASP A 219 -7.72 3.59 3.54
N ILE A 220 -8.01 2.48 4.22
CA ILE A 220 -7.88 1.12 3.70
C ILE A 220 -9.27 0.50 3.68
N VAL A 221 -9.67 -0.03 2.52
CA VAL A 221 -10.92 -0.74 2.34
C VAL A 221 -10.65 -2.24 2.22
N ILE A 222 -11.38 -3.03 2.99
CA ILE A 222 -11.36 -4.48 2.95
C ILE A 222 -12.69 -4.98 2.38
N LEU A 223 -12.65 -5.94 1.48
CA LEU A 223 -13.84 -6.60 0.92
C LEU A 223 -13.92 -8.04 1.40
N VAL A 224 -15.06 -8.47 1.86
CA VAL A 224 -15.39 -9.89 2.13
C VAL A 224 -16.83 -10.19 1.74
N GLU A 225 -17.16 -11.47 1.54
CA GLU A 225 -18.53 -11.91 1.30
C GLU A 225 -19.29 -12.07 2.62
N GLY A 226 -20.62 -11.87 2.58
CA GLY A 226 -21.51 -12.02 3.74
C GLY A 226 -21.81 -13.47 4.14
N ASP A 227 -21.34 -14.45 3.35
CA ASP A 227 -21.64 -15.88 3.49
C ASP A 227 -20.73 -16.66 4.45
N ALA A 228 -19.83 -15.95 5.13
CA ALA A 228 -18.88 -16.50 6.09
C ALA A 228 -17.86 -17.49 5.50
N THR A 229 -17.61 -17.45 4.19
CA THR A 229 -16.54 -18.24 3.56
C THR A 229 -15.14 -17.71 3.86
N PHE A 230 -15.01 -16.43 4.19
CA PHE A 230 -13.78 -15.81 4.68
C PHE A 230 -13.87 -15.48 6.17
N ARG A 231 -12.71 -15.46 6.84
CA ARG A 231 -12.59 -15.22 8.28
C ARG A 231 -11.62 -14.08 8.58
N SER A 232 -11.81 -13.44 9.72
CA SER A 232 -10.96 -12.34 10.20
C SER A 232 -9.52 -12.77 10.46
N ARG A 233 -9.26 -14.07 10.70
CA ARG A 233 -7.90 -14.59 10.96
C ARG A 233 -6.86 -14.23 9.88
N ASP A 234 -7.29 -14.06 8.65
CA ASP A 234 -6.40 -13.74 7.53
C ASP A 234 -6.22 -12.23 7.32
N ILE A 235 -6.95 -11.39 8.06
CA ILE A 235 -6.90 -9.93 7.91
C ILE A 235 -5.50 -9.36 8.19
N TYR A 236 -4.77 -9.95 9.14
CA TYR A 236 -3.41 -9.53 9.47
C TYR A 236 -2.43 -9.75 8.30
N LYS A 237 -2.67 -10.77 7.47
CA LYS A 237 -1.91 -10.95 6.23
C LYS A 237 -2.21 -9.81 5.26
N MET A 238 -3.50 -9.44 5.10
CA MET A 238 -3.88 -8.28 4.28
C MET A 238 -3.20 -7.01 4.80
N TYR A 239 -3.23 -6.78 6.11
CA TYR A 239 -2.62 -5.61 6.75
C TYR A 239 -1.09 -5.57 6.61
N GLU A 240 -0.43 -6.71 6.59
CA GLU A 240 1.03 -6.73 6.40
C GLU A 240 1.41 -6.37 4.97
N TYR A 241 0.75 -6.99 3.98
CA TYR A 241 1.12 -6.80 2.59
C TYR A 241 0.62 -5.48 1.99
N ILE A 242 -0.49 -4.88 2.50
CA ILE A 242 -0.97 -3.58 2.00
C ILE A 242 -0.02 -2.42 2.29
N LYS A 243 0.89 -2.57 3.23
CA LYS A 243 1.95 -1.60 3.50
C LYS A 243 2.90 -1.44 2.31
N ASP A 244 3.04 -2.49 1.49
CA ASP A 244 4.01 -2.61 0.41
C ASP A 244 3.37 -2.59 -1.00
N CYS A 245 2.05 -2.44 -1.12
CA CYS A 245 1.36 -2.42 -2.40
C CYS A 245 0.11 -1.53 -2.36
N ASP A 246 -0.58 -1.45 -3.49
CA ASP A 246 -1.79 -0.64 -3.64
C ASP A 246 -3.05 -1.48 -3.47
N MET A 247 -2.97 -2.79 -3.75
CA MET A 247 -4.01 -3.78 -3.50
C MET A 247 -3.44 -5.15 -3.16
N VAL A 248 -3.98 -5.77 -2.12
CA VAL A 248 -3.76 -7.18 -1.78
C VAL A 248 -4.99 -7.98 -2.15
N ILE A 249 -4.81 -9.13 -2.79
CA ILE A 249 -5.87 -10.06 -3.17
C ILE A 249 -5.62 -11.40 -2.47
N GLY A 250 -6.68 -12.00 -1.93
CA GLY A 250 -6.63 -13.37 -1.48
C GLY A 250 -6.62 -14.37 -2.64
N THR A 251 -5.97 -15.52 -2.47
CA THR A 251 -6.15 -16.67 -3.37
C THR A 251 -6.64 -17.90 -2.63
N ARG A 252 -7.58 -18.61 -3.24
CA ARG A 252 -8.17 -19.87 -2.77
C ARG A 252 -7.59 -21.08 -3.51
N THR A 253 -6.39 -20.96 -4.05
CA THR A 253 -5.75 -22.05 -4.81
C THR A 253 -4.91 -22.99 -3.95
N THR A 254 -4.52 -22.55 -2.74
CA THR A 254 -3.75 -23.35 -1.77
C THR A 254 -4.66 -24.37 -1.10
N LYS A 255 -4.53 -25.64 -1.51
CA LYS A 255 -5.43 -26.73 -1.07
C LYS A 255 -5.51 -26.89 0.45
N GLU A 256 -4.40 -26.72 1.14
CA GLU A 256 -4.26 -26.88 2.58
C GLU A 256 -5.05 -25.83 3.39
N LEU A 257 -5.41 -24.73 2.76
CA LEU A 257 -6.20 -23.65 3.36
C LEU A 257 -7.68 -23.71 3.00
N ILE A 258 -8.09 -24.70 2.19
CA ILE A 258 -9.49 -24.88 1.79
C ILE A 258 -10.11 -25.95 2.68
N SER A 259 -11.16 -25.59 3.42
CA SER A 259 -11.89 -26.55 4.24
C SER A 259 -12.64 -27.58 3.37
N GLN A 260 -12.84 -28.79 3.89
CA GLN A 260 -13.57 -29.84 3.17
C GLN A 260 -15.02 -29.46 2.84
N ALA A 261 -15.64 -28.61 3.66
CA ALA A 261 -16.98 -28.08 3.46
C ALA A 261 -17.04 -26.91 2.48
N ALA A 262 -15.90 -26.42 1.99
CA ALA A 262 -15.86 -25.28 1.08
C ALA A 262 -16.28 -25.69 -0.34
N ASN A 263 -17.12 -24.86 -0.96
CA ASN A 263 -17.59 -25.09 -2.32
C ASN A 263 -16.57 -24.59 -3.36
N MET A 264 -15.39 -25.20 -3.36
CA MET A 264 -14.28 -24.86 -4.27
C MET A 264 -13.80 -26.11 -5.01
N SER A 265 -14.57 -26.55 -6.00
CA SER A 265 -14.23 -27.72 -6.81
C SER A 265 -12.90 -27.52 -7.57
N THR A 266 -12.24 -28.63 -7.92
CA THR A 266 -11.03 -28.60 -8.75
C THR A 266 -11.27 -27.89 -10.09
N GLY A 267 -12.45 -28.07 -10.69
CA GLY A 267 -12.82 -27.41 -11.95
C GLY A 267 -12.88 -25.87 -11.81
N LEU A 268 -13.48 -25.36 -10.72
CA LEU A 268 -13.51 -23.91 -10.45
C LEU A 268 -12.11 -23.34 -10.22
N ARG A 269 -11.23 -24.05 -9.51
CA ARG A 269 -9.85 -23.62 -9.31
C ARG A 269 -9.09 -23.52 -10.63
N VAL A 270 -9.23 -24.54 -11.49
CA VAL A 270 -8.60 -24.55 -12.82
C VAL A 270 -9.16 -23.42 -13.69
N ALA A 271 -10.48 -23.18 -13.68
CA ALA A 271 -11.09 -22.09 -14.43
C ALA A 271 -10.58 -20.72 -13.98
N ASN A 272 -10.50 -20.46 -12.66
CA ASN A 272 -9.92 -19.23 -12.12
C ASN A 272 -8.45 -19.07 -12.53
N LEU A 273 -7.67 -20.13 -12.45
CA LEU A 273 -6.27 -20.12 -12.87
C LEU A 273 -6.12 -19.78 -14.35
N LEU A 274 -6.94 -20.37 -15.23
CA LEU A 274 -6.90 -20.07 -16.67
C LEU A 274 -7.22 -18.61 -16.97
N VAL A 275 -8.24 -18.03 -16.31
CA VAL A 275 -8.56 -16.61 -16.45
C VAL A 275 -7.43 -15.73 -15.91
N ALA A 276 -6.81 -16.12 -14.79
CA ALA A 276 -5.65 -15.43 -14.24
C ALA A 276 -4.48 -15.41 -15.24
N LYS A 277 -4.14 -16.57 -15.82
CA LYS A 277 -3.07 -16.68 -16.83
C LYS A 277 -3.40 -15.93 -18.11
N PHE A 278 -4.66 -15.85 -18.48
CA PHE A 278 -5.10 -15.02 -19.60
C PHE A 278 -4.88 -13.51 -19.34
N ILE A 279 -5.16 -13.04 -18.13
CA ILE A 279 -4.83 -11.66 -17.73
C ILE A 279 -3.32 -11.44 -17.75
N GLU A 280 -2.51 -12.34 -17.17
CA GLU A 280 -1.05 -12.24 -17.22
C GLU A 280 -0.53 -12.12 -18.64
N LEU A 281 -1.05 -12.93 -19.57
CA LEU A 281 -0.66 -12.89 -20.98
C LEU A 281 -1.00 -11.54 -21.62
N LEU A 282 -2.18 -10.99 -21.36
CA LEU A 282 -2.61 -9.72 -21.93
C LEU A 282 -1.84 -8.52 -21.35
N TRP A 283 -1.42 -8.58 -20.09
CA TRP A 283 -0.63 -7.54 -19.42
C TRP A 283 0.81 -7.98 -19.11
N ILE A 284 1.40 -8.78 -19.99
CA ILE A 284 2.73 -9.38 -19.80
C ILE A 284 3.83 -8.36 -19.51
N LYS A 285 3.71 -7.11 -19.99
CA LYS A 285 4.67 -6.04 -19.72
C LYS A 285 4.72 -5.60 -18.25
N ILE A 286 3.65 -5.84 -17.49
CA ILE A 286 3.53 -5.51 -16.07
C ILE A 286 4.00 -6.69 -15.22
N GLU A 287 4.09 -7.88 -15.81
CA GLU A 287 4.47 -9.15 -15.16
C GLU A 287 3.65 -9.50 -13.91
N PRO A 288 2.31 -9.35 -13.91
CA PRO A 288 1.51 -9.73 -12.75
C PRO A 288 1.64 -11.24 -12.49
N ARG A 289 1.45 -11.65 -11.22
CA ARG A 289 1.40 -13.06 -10.85
C ARG A 289 0.08 -13.32 -10.13
N LEU A 290 -0.82 -14.03 -10.81
CA LEU A 290 -2.20 -14.24 -10.38
C LEU A 290 -2.58 -15.71 -10.49
N THR A 291 -3.40 -16.18 -9.52
CA THR A 291 -3.93 -17.54 -9.53
C THR A 291 -5.44 -17.59 -9.27
N ASP A 292 -6.04 -16.57 -8.66
CA ASP A 292 -7.48 -16.51 -8.33
C ASP A 292 -8.06 -15.11 -8.54
N VAL A 293 -8.61 -14.85 -9.71
CA VAL A 293 -9.21 -13.56 -10.05
C VAL A 293 -10.59 -13.33 -9.46
N GLY A 294 -11.23 -14.40 -8.98
CA GLY A 294 -12.57 -14.37 -8.42
C GLY A 294 -12.63 -14.20 -6.90
N CYS A 295 -11.50 -14.13 -6.22
CA CYS A 295 -11.50 -13.99 -4.76
C CYS A 295 -11.96 -12.59 -4.35
N THR A 296 -12.99 -12.54 -3.50
CA THR A 296 -13.53 -11.27 -2.97
C THR A 296 -12.67 -10.71 -1.84
N TYR A 297 -11.99 -11.56 -1.07
CA TYR A 297 -11.16 -11.09 0.03
C TYR A 297 -9.99 -10.26 -0.48
N ARG A 298 -10.11 -8.93 -0.36
CA ARG A 298 -9.15 -7.94 -0.85
C ARG A 298 -8.99 -6.82 0.15
N ALA A 299 -7.82 -6.21 0.13
CA ALA A 299 -7.58 -4.94 0.81
C ALA A 299 -6.88 -3.99 -0.15
N PHE A 300 -7.26 -2.70 -0.15
CA PHE A 300 -6.67 -1.70 -1.02
C PHE A 300 -6.75 -0.31 -0.37
N TRP A 301 -5.87 0.57 -0.82
CA TRP A 301 -5.93 1.98 -0.44
C TRP A 301 -7.12 2.64 -1.13
N LYS A 302 -7.97 3.31 -0.33
CA LYS A 302 -9.17 4.01 -0.85
C LYS A 302 -8.82 5.08 -1.86
N SER A 303 -7.74 5.83 -1.63
CA SER A 303 -7.22 6.84 -2.56
C SER A 303 -6.90 6.26 -3.94
N GLU A 304 -6.24 5.09 -3.98
CA GLU A 304 -5.87 4.44 -5.25
C GLU A 304 -7.11 3.96 -6.03
N TYR A 305 -8.15 3.51 -5.33
CA TYR A 305 -9.43 3.18 -5.93
C TYR A 305 -10.16 4.42 -6.46
N ASP A 306 -10.19 5.51 -5.69
CA ASP A 306 -10.89 6.74 -6.06
C ASP A 306 -10.33 7.38 -7.34
N GLU A 307 -9.03 7.25 -7.59
CA GLU A 307 -8.39 7.71 -8.83
C GLU A 307 -8.90 6.97 -10.08
N ILE A 308 -9.29 5.70 -9.95
CA ILE A 308 -9.63 4.83 -11.08
C ILE A 308 -11.11 4.43 -11.16
N LYS A 309 -11.93 4.77 -10.17
CA LYS A 309 -13.31 4.28 -10.03
C LYS A 309 -14.22 4.58 -11.22
N GLN A 310 -13.98 5.67 -11.97
CA GLN A 310 -14.73 6.02 -13.17
C GLN A 310 -14.53 5.03 -14.32
N ASN A 311 -13.54 4.16 -14.23
CA ASN A 311 -13.25 3.15 -15.23
C ASN A 311 -14.07 1.86 -15.05
N PHE A 312 -14.65 1.62 -13.87
CA PHE A 312 -15.41 0.41 -13.59
C PHE A 312 -16.75 0.39 -14.31
N ILE A 313 -17.04 -0.70 -15.01
CA ILE A 313 -18.26 -0.91 -15.80
C ILE A 313 -18.98 -2.22 -15.44
N GLY A 314 -18.32 -3.13 -14.72
CA GLY A 314 -18.89 -4.41 -14.29
C GLY A 314 -19.94 -4.24 -13.19
N PHE A 315 -21.10 -4.85 -13.32
CA PHE A 315 -22.17 -4.83 -12.32
C PHE A 315 -22.25 -6.15 -11.54
N GLY A 316 -21.80 -7.24 -12.12
CA GLY A 316 -21.87 -8.58 -11.56
C GLY A 316 -20.51 -9.13 -11.09
N PRO A 317 -20.33 -10.46 -11.11
CA PRO A 317 -19.09 -11.12 -10.69
C PRO A 317 -17.86 -10.73 -11.52
N GLU A 318 -18.06 -10.21 -12.74
CA GLU A 318 -17.02 -9.70 -13.61
C GLU A 318 -16.27 -8.46 -13.02
N PHE A 319 -16.85 -7.81 -12.01
CA PHE A 319 -16.18 -6.74 -11.26
C PHE A 319 -14.91 -7.24 -10.57
N SER A 320 -14.87 -8.51 -10.15
CA SER A 320 -13.71 -9.07 -9.46
C SER A 320 -12.43 -9.05 -10.33
N PRO A 321 -12.38 -9.62 -11.54
CA PRO A 321 -11.23 -9.46 -12.44
C PRO A 321 -11.06 -8.03 -12.95
N GLU A 322 -12.16 -7.26 -13.13
CA GLU A 322 -12.08 -5.86 -13.56
C GLU A 322 -11.27 -5.02 -12.59
N MET A 323 -11.49 -5.20 -11.29
CA MET A 323 -10.77 -4.46 -10.26
C MET A 323 -9.25 -4.71 -10.36
N ILE A 324 -8.83 -5.96 -10.55
CA ILE A 324 -7.43 -6.30 -10.76
C ILE A 324 -6.87 -5.58 -11.98
N ILE A 325 -7.59 -5.66 -13.10
CA ILE A 325 -7.18 -5.07 -14.38
C ILE A 325 -7.04 -3.55 -14.26
N GLU A 326 -7.98 -2.86 -13.63
CA GLU A 326 -7.90 -1.41 -13.51
C GLU A 326 -6.75 -0.97 -12.61
N PHE A 327 -6.45 -1.68 -11.53
CA PHE A 327 -5.23 -1.41 -10.76
C PHE A 327 -3.98 -1.61 -11.63
N LEU A 328 -3.83 -2.73 -12.32
CA LEU A 328 -2.68 -3.01 -13.19
C LEU A 328 -2.51 -1.98 -14.32
N ARG A 329 -3.61 -1.56 -14.97
CA ARG A 329 -3.58 -0.60 -16.09
C ARG A 329 -3.17 0.80 -15.68
N ASN A 330 -3.31 1.13 -14.40
CA ASN A 330 -2.94 2.42 -13.83
C ASN A 330 -1.64 2.32 -13.02
N ASP A 331 -0.78 1.35 -13.36
CA ASP A 331 0.55 1.12 -12.76
C ASP A 331 0.51 0.93 -11.23
N LYS A 332 -0.64 0.46 -10.71
CA LYS A 332 -0.79 0.16 -9.29
C LYS A 332 -0.26 -1.24 -9.00
N ARG A 333 0.40 -1.37 -7.87
CA ARG A 333 1.02 -2.63 -7.45
C ARG A 333 -0.01 -3.55 -6.77
N VAL A 334 -0.15 -4.76 -7.31
CA VAL A 334 -1.08 -5.79 -6.82
C VAL A 334 -0.30 -7.00 -6.33
N ILE A 335 -0.60 -7.46 -5.11
CA ILE A 335 0.01 -8.67 -4.53
C ILE A 335 -1.08 -9.68 -4.21
N GLU A 336 -0.87 -10.93 -4.62
CA GLU A 336 -1.76 -12.06 -4.29
C GLU A 336 -1.19 -12.88 -3.14
N ILE A 337 -2.02 -13.20 -2.14
CA ILE A 337 -1.62 -13.95 -0.94
C ILE A 337 -2.59 -15.11 -0.67
N PRO A 338 -2.13 -16.24 -0.11
CA PRO A 338 -3.01 -17.35 0.23
C PRO A 338 -3.90 -17.02 1.44
N VAL A 339 -5.21 -17.29 1.31
CA VAL A 339 -6.21 -17.11 2.37
C VAL A 339 -6.95 -18.40 2.64
N SER A 340 -7.44 -18.54 3.87
CA SER A 340 -8.28 -19.66 4.26
C SER A 340 -9.69 -19.50 3.67
N TYR A 341 -10.25 -20.59 3.18
CA TYR A 341 -11.58 -20.62 2.57
C TYR A 341 -12.44 -21.70 3.22
N TYR A 342 -13.60 -21.32 3.73
CA TYR A 342 -14.45 -22.17 4.53
C TYR A 342 -15.76 -22.52 3.82
N GLY A 343 -16.50 -23.48 4.37
CA GLY A 343 -17.87 -23.75 3.97
C GLY A 343 -18.77 -22.56 4.31
N ARG A 344 -19.71 -22.27 3.43
CA ARG A 344 -20.75 -21.26 3.62
C ARG A 344 -21.63 -21.61 4.84
N ILE A 345 -22.05 -20.60 5.58
CA ILE A 345 -23.04 -20.74 6.64
C ILE A 345 -24.39 -20.36 6.04
N GLY A 346 -25.34 -21.32 5.97
CA GLY A 346 -26.66 -21.11 5.41
C GLY A 346 -26.71 -20.90 3.89
N GLY A 347 -27.88 -20.97 3.31
CA GLY A 347 -28.17 -20.66 1.90
C GLY A 347 -27.45 -21.52 0.86
N ALA A 348 -27.85 -21.36 -0.39
CA ALA A 348 -27.27 -22.01 -1.55
C ALA A 348 -26.50 -20.98 -2.42
N SER A 349 -25.38 -21.37 -2.99
CA SER A 349 -24.61 -20.50 -3.89
C SER A 349 -25.34 -20.30 -5.21
N LYS A 350 -25.74 -19.06 -5.52
CA LYS A 350 -26.43 -18.73 -6.78
C LYS A 350 -25.59 -18.92 -8.04
N HIS A 351 -24.25 -18.94 -7.91
CA HIS A 351 -23.32 -18.93 -9.05
C HIS A 351 -22.59 -20.25 -9.29
N SER A 352 -22.56 -21.16 -8.32
CA SER A 352 -21.77 -22.40 -8.43
C SER A 352 -22.60 -23.68 -8.64
N GLU A 353 -23.94 -23.62 -8.50
CA GLU A 353 -24.81 -24.81 -8.58
C GLU A 353 -25.19 -25.22 -10.00
N ASN A 354 -25.10 -24.31 -10.97
CA ASN A 354 -25.51 -24.60 -12.33
C ASN A 354 -24.35 -24.35 -13.30
N PHE A 355 -23.90 -25.39 -13.98
CA PHE A 355 -22.81 -25.33 -14.97
C PHE A 355 -23.02 -24.24 -16.03
N SER A 356 -24.27 -24.06 -16.49
CA SER A 356 -24.58 -23.01 -17.48
C SER A 356 -24.40 -21.59 -16.90
N ALA A 357 -24.68 -21.38 -15.61
CA ALA A 357 -24.46 -20.11 -14.94
C ALA A 357 -22.96 -19.80 -14.78
N VAL A 358 -22.15 -20.81 -14.42
CA VAL A 358 -20.69 -20.71 -14.35
C VAL A 358 -20.11 -20.35 -15.72
N PHE A 359 -20.52 -21.04 -16.78
CA PHE A 359 -20.06 -20.77 -18.14
C PHE A 359 -20.44 -19.37 -18.62
N LYS A 360 -21.68 -18.92 -18.40
CA LYS A 360 -22.15 -17.58 -18.74
C LYS A 360 -21.36 -16.49 -18.00
N THR A 361 -21.07 -16.72 -16.73
CA THR A 361 -20.23 -15.81 -15.92
C THR A 361 -18.80 -15.74 -16.48
N GLY A 362 -18.21 -16.88 -16.82
CA GLY A 362 -16.89 -16.95 -17.46
C GLY A 362 -16.83 -16.18 -18.77
N LEU A 363 -17.84 -16.33 -19.65
CA LEU A 363 -17.92 -15.57 -20.90
C LEU A 363 -18.03 -14.05 -20.68
N LYS A 364 -18.81 -13.62 -19.67
CA LYS A 364 -18.90 -12.20 -19.31
C LYS A 364 -17.55 -11.67 -18.82
N MET A 365 -16.84 -12.41 -17.99
CA MET A 365 -15.50 -12.05 -17.52
C MET A 365 -14.53 -11.91 -18.69
N LEU A 366 -14.47 -12.89 -19.59
CA LEU A 366 -13.59 -12.86 -20.78
C LEU A 366 -13.91 -11.67 -21.70
N SER A 367 -15.21 -11.40 -21.95
CA SER A 367 -15.64 -10.27 -22.76
C SER A 367 -15.19 -8.93 -22.14
N LEU A 368 -15.35 -8.78 -20.83
CA LEU A 368 -14.90 -7.60 -20.11
C LEU A 368 -13.36 -7.45 -20.15
N ILE A 369 -12.62 -8.52 -19.92
CA ILE A 369 -11.16 -8.55 -19.96
C ILE A 369 -10.65 -8.07 -21.34
N LEU A 370 -11.23 -8.60 -22.43
CA LEU A 370 -10.89 -8.20 -23.79
C LEU A 370 -11.26 -6.73 -24.04
N LYS A 371 -12.45 -6.30 -23.63
CA LYS A 371 -12.85 -4.90 -23.76
C LYS A 371 -11.85 -3.98 -23.06
N LYS A 372 -11.42 -4.31 -21.84
CA LYS A 372 -10.44 -3.52 -21.09
C LYS A 372 -9.05 -3.50 -21.75
N LYS A 373 -8.66 -4.55 -22.44
CA LYS A 373 -7.39 -4.59 -23.18
C LYS A 373 -7.35 -3.58 -24.32
N PHE A 374 -8.47 -3.40 -25.03
CA PHE A 374 -8.54 -2.55 -26.23
C PHE A 374 -9.12 -1.15 -25.97
N THR A 375 -9.47 -0.82 -24.72
CA THR A 375 -9.91 0.54 -24.35
C THR A 375 -8.85 1.21 -23.49
N SER A 376 -8.55 2.48 -23.73
CA SER A 376 -7.65 3.27 -22.87
C SER A 376 -8.33 3.57 -21.52
N PRO A 377 -7.57 3.57 -20.39
CA PRO A 377 -8.12 4.06 -19.14
C PRO A 377 -8.47 5.54 -19.26
N LYS A 378 -9.55 5.95 -18.60
CA LYS A 378 -9.87 7.37 -18.43
C LYS A 378 -8.95 7.90 -17.33
N LEU A 379 -8.20 8.95 -17.64
CA LEU A 379 -7.43 9.66 -16.64
C LEU A 379 -8.38 10.48 -15.77
N SER A 380 -8.16 10.47 -14.46
CA SER A 380 -8.82 11.42 -13.56
C SER A 380 -8.32 12.82 -13.91
N SER A 381 -9.25 13.71 -14.22
CA SER A 381 -8.99 15.14 -14.46
C SER A 381 -8.56 15.84 -13.17
#